data_f491acadccdeea2b92a3d9780c4c47c1
#
_entry.id   f491acadccdeea2b92a3d9780c4c47c1
#
_cell.length_a   1.000
_cell.length_b   1.000
_cell.length_c   1.000
_cell.angle_alpha   90.00
_cell.angle_beta   90.00
_cell.angle_gamma   90.00
#
_symmetry.space_group_name_H-M   'P 1'
#
loop_
_entity.id
_entity.type
_entity.pdbx_description
1 polymer ?
#
loop_
_entity_poly.entity_id
_entity_poly.type
_entity_poly.pdbx_seq_one_letter_code
_entity_poly.pdbx_strand_id
1 'polypeptide(L)'
;MRNILKATTLENKFPLFTVENGCIVSKDADITVAFRVELPELFTVTAAEYEAIHSAWNKAVKVLPDYSIVHKQDWFIKENYAPDIQKDDLSFLSRSFERHFNERPFLNHTCYLFLTKTTKERSRMQSNFSTLCRGFLVPKEIKDKETVTKFLEAVGQFESIMNDSGFITLTRLTSDEITGTKETAGIVEKYFSLSQTDTTTLKDIQLNAEDMRIGDDILCLHTLSDAEDMPGKVGTDTRYEKLSTDRSDCRLSFASPVGVLLSCNHIYNQYIFIDDHTENLKQFEKMARNMHSLSKYSRANQINKIGRAHV
;
A
#
# COMPACT_ATOMS: atom_id res chain seq x y z
N MET A 1 1.92 35.45 -19.64
CA MET A 1 2.01 34.32 -20.59
C MET A 1 1.24 33.17 -20.03
N ARG A 2 0.10 32.80 -20.62
CA ARG A 2 -0.65 31.61 -20.23
C ARG A 2 0.19 30.39 -20.66
N ASN A 3 0.71 29.63 -19.67
CA ASN A 3 1.25 28.31 -19.95
C ASN A 3 0.10 27.44 -20.47
N ILE A 4 0.06 27.25 -21.77
CA ILE A 4 -0.81 26.24 -22.38
C ILE A 4 -0.21 24.90 -21.97
N LEU A 5 -0.81 24.31 -20.93
CA LEU A 5 -0.49 22.93 -20.54
C LEU A 5 -0.72 22.05 -21.76
N LYS A 6 0.36 21.48 -22.30
CA LYS A 6 0.24 20.51 -23.41
C LYS A 6 -0.52 19.31 -22.88
N ALA A 7 -1.71 19.08 -23.40
CA ALA A 7 -2.40 17.82 -23.18
C ALA A 7 -1.51 16.67 -23.68
N THR A 8 -1.26 15.69 -22.80
CA THR A 8 -0.55 14.46 -23.17
C THR A 8 -1.50 13.30 -22.94
N THR A 9 -1.39 12.26 -23.73
CA THR A 9 -2.16 11.03 -23.49
C THR A 9 -1.66 10.36 -22.22
N LEU A 10 -2.59 9.83 -21.44
CA LEU A 10 -2.30 9.06 -20.21
C LEU A 10 -1.34 7.90 -20.49
N GLU A 11 -1.49 7.25 -21.63
CA GLU A 11 -0.64 6.16 -22.11
C GLU A 11 0.85 6.49 -22.09
N ASN A 12 1.23 7.71 -22.47
CA ASN A 12 2.63 8.14 -22.48
C ASN A 12 3.21 8.39 -21.08
N LYS A 13 2.36 8.67 -20.09
CA LYS A 13 2.76 8.99 -18.72
C LYS A 13 2.60 7.81 -17.77
N PHE A 14 1.75 6.87 -18.14
CA PHE A 14 1.44 5.73 -17.29
C PHE A 14 2.60 4.73 -17.23
N PRO A 15 3.03 4.28 -16.03
CA PRO A 15 4.23 3.45 -15.89
C PRO A 15 4.01 1.99 -16.30
N LEU A 16 2.77 1.54 -16.49
CA LEU A 16 2.48 0.16 -16.88
C LEU A 16 2.72 -0.03 -18.39
N PHE A 17 3.33 -1.17 -18.73
CA PHE A 17 3.58 -1.58 -20.11
C PHE A 17 2.55 -2.62 -20.57
N THR A 18 2.41 -3.71 -19.82
CA THR A 18 1.47 -4.80 -20.15
C THR A 18 1.07 -5.59 -18.91
N VAL A 19 0.01 -6.37 -19.03
CA VAL A 19 -0.41 -7.35 -18.05
C VAL A 19 -0.46 -8.70 -18.74
N GLU A 20 0.37 -9.64 -18.30
CA GLU A 20 0.47 -10.98 -18.89
C GLU A 20 0.57 -12.03 -17.78
N ASN A 21 -0.19 -13.13 -17.94
CA ASN A 21 -0.18 -14.26 -16.99
C ASN A 21 -0.46 -13.84 -15.52
N GLY A 22 -1.33 -12.84 -15.30
CA GLY A 22 -1.64 -12.31 -13.97
C GLY A 22 -0.50 -11.49 -13.35
N CYS A 23 0.52 -11.13 -14.15
CA CYS A 23 1.61 -10.25 -13.72
C CYS A 23 1.52 -8.91 -14.43
N ILE A 24 1.75 -7.84 -13.70
CA ILE A 24 1.87 -6.48 -14.23
C ILE A 24 3.35 -6.25 -14.57
N VAL A 25 3.62 -5.83 -15.79
CA VAL A 25 4.96 -5.46 -16.23
C VAL A 25 5.02 -3.95 -16.42
N SER A 26 5.96 -3.29 -15.77
CA SER A 26 6.16 -1.85 -15.91
C SER A 26 6.96 -1.52 -17.17
N LYS A 27 6.91 -0.25 -17.63
CA LYS A 27 7.76 0.27 -18.72
C LYS A 27 9.25 0.14 -18.42
N ASP A 28 9.54 0.03 -17.16
CA ASP A 28 10.89 -0.16 -16.66
C ASP A 28 11.25 -1.64 -16.47
N ALA A 29 10.36 -2.54 -16.86
CA ALA A 29 10.50 -3.99 -16.76
C ALA A 29 10.47 -4.55 -15.32
N ASP A 30 9.93 -3.83 -14.34
CA ASP A 30 9.60 -4.42 -13.05
C ASP A 30 8.42 -5.37 -13.21
N ILE A 31 8.43 -6.47 -12.47
CA ILE A 31 7.39 -7.48 -12.50
C ILE A 31 6.63 -7.43 -11.17
N THR A 32 5.32 -7.25 -11.25
CA THR A 32 4.46 -7.16 -10.06
C THR A 32 3.38 -8.23 -10.12
N VAL A 33 3.21 -8.94 -9.01
CA VAL A 33 2.08 -9.84 -8.77
C VAL A 33 1.12 -9.15 -7.81
N ALA A 34 -0.15 -9.14 -8.15
CA ALA A 34 -1.19 -8.46 -7.39
C ALA A 34 -2.11 -9.47 -6.69
N PHE A 35 -2.50 -9.16 -5.45
CA PHE A 35 -3.41 -9.95 -4.65
C PHE A 35 -4.53 -9.08 -4.12
N ARG A 36 -5.73 -9.65 -4.03
CA ARG A 36 -6.78 -9.17 -3.13
C ARG A 36 -6.54 -9.79 -1.76
N VAL A 37 -6.68 -9.00 -0.71
CA VAL A 37 -6.44 -9.41 0.68
C VAL A 37 -7.77 -9.38 1.42
N GLU A 38 -8.19 -10.51 1.95
CA GLU A 38 -9.30 -10.59 2.89
C GLU A 38 -8.75 -10.55 4.31
N LEU A 39 -9.13 -9.52 5.04
CA LEU A 39 -8.70 -9.26 6.41
C LEU A 39 -9.78 -9.71 7.39
N PRO A 40 -9.42 -10.14 8.61
CA PRO A 40 -10.40 -10.46 9.63
C PRO A 40 -11.14 -9.20 10.09
N GLU A 41 -12.34 -9.37 10.63
CA GLU A 41 -13.12 -8.26 11.20
C GLU A 41 -12.41 -7.65 12.40
N LEU A 42 -12.30 -6.30 12.41
CA LEU A 42 -11.55 -5.53 13.38
C LEU A 42 -11.88 -5.83 14.85
N PHE A 43 -13.17 -6.04 15.14
CA PHE A 43 -13.66 -6.17 16.52
C PHE A 43 -13.68 -7.61 17.04
N THR A 44 -13.30 -8.57 16.20
CA THR A 44 -13.30 -10.00 16.58
C THR A 44 -11.90 -10.53 16.90
N VAL A 45 -10.85 -9.79 16.54
CA VAL A 45 -9.45 -10.24 16.68
C VAL A 45 -8.90 -9.93 18.06
N THR A 46 -8.41 -10.95 18.74
CA THR A 46 -7.74 -10.82 20.05
C THR A 46 -6.29 -10.35 19.91
N ALA A 47 -5.67 -9.91 21.01
CA ALA A 47 -4.27 -9.50 21.00
C ALA A 47 -3.30 -10.62 20.57
N ALA A 48 -3.59 -11.87 20.97
CA ALA A 48 -2.77 -13.03 20.56
C ALA A 48 -2.89 -13.32 19.06
N GLU A 49 -4.06 -13.12 18.49
CA GLU A 49 -4.28 -13.27 17.05
C GLU A 49 -3.57 -12.15 16.26
N TYR A 50 -3.55 -10.91 16.76
CA TYR A 50 -2.73 -9.84 16.17
C TYR A 50 -1.24 -10.20 16.16
N GLU A 51 -0.72 -10.79 17.23
CA GLU A 51 0.67 -11.29 17.24
C GLU A 51 0.90 -12.41 16.24
N ALA A 52 -0.05 -13.34 16.10
CA ALA A 52 0.02 -14.43 15.13
C ALA A 52 0.02 -13.88 13.68
N ILE A 53 -0.86 -12.93 13.37
CA ILE A 53 -0.91 -12.25 12.07
C ILE A 53 0.44 -11.55 11.79
N HIS A 54 0.95 -10.79 12.75
CA HIS A 54 2.23 -10.09 12.61
C HIS A 54 3.41 -11.06 12.41
N SER A 55 3.41 -12.18 13.13
CA SER A 55 4.42 -13.23 12.97
C SER A 55 4.38 -13.87 11.58
N ALA A 56 3.18 -14.18 11.07
CA ALA A 56 2.99 -14.72 9.72
C ALA A 56 3.48 -13.71 8.67
N TRP A 57 3.10 -12.44 8.81
CA TRP A 57 3.55 -11.35 7.94
C TRP A 57 5.07 -11.22 7.89
N ASN A 58 5.72 -11.20 9.06
CA ASN A 58 7.17 -11.12 9.14
C ASN A 58 7.87 -12.33 8.49
N LYS A 59 7.32 -13.54 8.63
CA LYS A 59 7.84 -14.74 7.97
C LYS A 59 7.68 -14.64 6.45
N ALA A 60 6.50 -14.21 5.98
CA ALA A 60 6.20 -14.07 4.57
C ALA A 60 7.12 -13.03 3.89
N VAL A 61 7.30 -11.85 4.51
CA VAL A 61 8.20 -10.82 3.96
C VAL A 61 9.64 -11.29 3.86
N LYS A 62 10.13 -12.11 4.82
CA LYS A 62 11.51 -12.62 4.81
C LYS A 62 11.81 -13.64 3.70
N VAL A 63 10.79 -14.23 3.08
CA VAL A 63 10.99 -15.19 1.98
C VAL A 63 11.29 -14.48 0.66
N LEU A 64 10.89 -13.22 0.53
CA LEU A 64 11.08 -12.46 -0.70
C LEU A 64 12.57 -12.17 -0.95
N PRO A 65 13.03 -12.28 -2.21
CA PRO A 65 14.41 -12.02 -2.57
C PRO A 65 14.76 -10.52 -2.45
N ASP A 66 16.05 -10.22 -2.34
CA ASP A 66 16.56 -8.86 -2.36
C ASP A 66 16.02 -8.05 -3.56
N TYR A 67 15.86 -6.75 -3.38
CA TYR A 67 15.26 -5.83 -4.36
C TYR A 67 13.81 -6.18 -4.72
N SER A 68 13.08 -6.69 -3.74
CA SER A 68 11.62 -6.78 -3.81
C SER A 68 10.98 -5.61 -3.09
N ILE A 69 9.80 -5.22 -3.56
CA ILE A 69 8.98 -4.19 -2.94
C ILE A 69 7.63 -4.83 -2.58
N VAL A 70 7.26 -4.71 -1.32
CA VAL A 70 5.92 -5.07 -0.85
C VAL A 70 5.13 -3.79 -0.73
N HIS A 71 4.04 -3.67 -1.47
CA HIS A 71 3.17 -2.52 -1.46
C HIS A 71 1.76 -2.96 -1.06
N LYS A 72 1.32 -2.56 0.12
CA LYS A 72 -0.04 -2.77 0.61
C LYS A 72 -0.86 -1.51 0.36
N GLN A 73 -2.03 -1.68 -0.22
CA GLN A 73 -3.01 -0.63 -0.45
C GLN A 73 -4.32 -0.95 0.27
N ASP A 74 -4.75 -0.05 1.12
CA ASP A 74 -6.06 -0.09 1.76
C ASP A 74 -6.92 1.03 1.16
N TRP A 75 -7.98 0.65 0.48
CA TRP A 75 -8.92 1.55 -0.17
C TRP A 75 -10.12 1.75 0.73
N PHE A 76 -10.42 2.99 1.04
CA PHE A 76 -11.58 3.39 1.82
C PHE A 76 -12.46 4.31 0.95
N ILE A 77 -13.52 3.76 0.39
CA ILE A 77 -14.40 4.46 -0.54
C ILE A 77 -15.80 4.54 0.06
N LYS A 78 -16.40 5.73 0.04
CA LYS A 78 -17.77 5.93 0.49
C LYS A 78 -18.76 5.24 -0.42
N GLU A 79 -19.57 4.41 0.18
CA GLU A 79 -20.67 3.70 -0.47
C GLU A 79 -21.95 3.88 0.34
N ASN A 80 -23.08 3.76 -0.34
CA ASN A 80 -24.38 3.71 0.30
C ASN A 80 -24.85 2.27 0.33
N TYR A 81 -25.46 1.89 1.44
CA TYR A 81 -26.15 0.61 1.53
C TYR A 81 -27.27 0.56 0.48
N ALA A 82 -27.23 -0.44 -0.39
CA ALA A 82 -28.30 -0.69 -1.33
C ALA A 82 -29.37 -1.58 -0.67
N PRO A 83 -30.51 -1.04 -0.28
CA PRO A 83 -31.54 -1.83 0.37
C PRO A 83 -32.14 -2.83 -0.62
N ASP A 84 -32.40 -4.05 -0.16
CA ASP A 84 -33.16 -5.04 -0.93
C ASP A 84 -34.66 -4.69 -0.88
N ILE A 85 -35.06 -3.68 -1.68
CA ILE A 85 -36.40 -3.06 -1.66
C ILE A 85 -37.48 -3.98 -2.26
N GLN A 86 -37.12 -5.12 -2.81
CA GLN A 86 -38.08 -6.01 -3.49
C GLN A 86 -39.05 -6.73 -2.54
N LYS A 87 -38.99 -6.49 -1.23
CA LYS A 87 -39.90 -7.08 -0.25
C LYS A 87 -40.98 -6.10 0.15
N ASP A 88 -42.09 -6.15 -0.55
CA ASP A 88 -43.32 -5.39 -0.18
C ASP A 88 -43.88 -5.69 1.23
N ASP A 89 -43.39 -6.77 1.86
CA ASP A 89 -43.84 -7.26 3.18
C ASP A 89 -42.89 -6.92 4.35
N LEU A 90 -42.06 -5.90 4.23
CA LEU A 90 -41.17 -5.51 5.34
C LEU A 90 -42.00 -4.92 6.52
N SER A 91 -41.71 -5.42 7.72
CA SER A 91 -42.25 -4.83 8.96
C SER A 91 -41.81 -3.37 9.11
N PHE A 92 -42.48 -2.60 9.94
CA PHE A 92 -42.11 -1.21 10.24
C PHE A 92 -40.65 -1.10 10.71
N LEU A 93 -40.21 -2.00 11.59
CA LEU A 93 -38.85 -2.02 12.10
C LEU A 93 -37.83 -2.33 10.98
N SER A 94 -38.10 -3.31 10.14
CA SER A 94 -37.26 -3.65 9.01
C SER A 94 -37.13 -2.50 8.02
N ARG A 95 -38.24 -1.83 7.69
CA ARG A 95 -38.23 -0.63 6.85
C ARG A 95 -37.44 0.52 7.45
N SER A 96 -37.55 0.74 8.76
CA SER A 96 -36.81 1.79 9.46
C SER A 96 -35.32 1.47 9.50
N PHE A 97 -34.95 0.21 9.64
CA PHE A 97 -33.55 -0.29 9.58
C PHE A 97 -32.95 -0.07 8.18
N GLU A 98 -33.61 -0.56 7.13
CA GLU A 98 -33.19 -0.38 5.74
C GLU A 98 -32.97 1.10 5.38
N ARG A 99 -33.94 1.94 5.78
CA ARG A 99 -33.87 3.38 5.58
C ARG A 99 -32.69 4.02 6.32
N HIS A 100 -32.45 3.61 7.57
CA HIS A 100 -31.37 4.14 8.40
C HIS A 100 -30.00 3.91 7.75
N PHE A 101 -29.77 2.71 7.20
CA PHE A 101 -28.49 2.39 6.55
C PHE A 101 -28.39 2.97 5.14
N ASN A 102 -29.49 3.07 4.39
CA ASN A 102 -29.49 3.68 3.07
C ASN A 102 -29.19 5.19 3.11
N GLU A 103 -29.68 5.89 4.13
CA GLU A 103 -29.46 7.34 4.28
C GLU A 103 -28.05 7.69 4.78
N ARG A 104 -27.25 6.71 5.19
CA ARG A 104 -25.93 6.93 5.79
C ARG A 104 -24.83 6.26 4.99
N PRO A 105 -23.99 7.04 4.32
CA PRO A 105 -22.83 6.48 3.64
C PRO A 105 -21.86 5.87 4.65
N PHE A 106 -21.23 4.76 4.29
CA PHE A 106 -20.16 4.13 5.03
C PHE A 106 -18.89 4.06 4.16
N LEU A 107 -17.73 3.89 4.78
CA LEU A 107 -16.49 3.65 4.08
C LEU A 107 -16.35 2.14 3.86
N ASN A 108 -16.47 1.72 2.62
CA ASN A 108 -16.15 0.35 2.22
C ASN A 108 -14.62 0.19 2.15
N HIS A 109 -14.11 -0.85 2.80
CA HIS A 109 -12.68 -1.15 2.85
C HIS A 109 -12.34 -2.33 1.94
N THR A 110 -11.40 -2.10 1.03
CA THR A 110 -10.83 -3.14 0.19
C THR A 110 -9.32 -3.09 0.29
N CYS A 111 -8.69 -4.23 0.53
CA CYS A 111 -7.25 -4.34 0.67
C CYS A 111 -6.62 -5.06 -0.52
N TYR A 112 -5.57 -4.47 -1.07
CA TYR A 112 -4.74 -5.06 -2.12
C TYR A 112 -3.28 -5.14 -1.68
N LEU A 113 -2.58 -6.14 -2.19
CA LEU A 113 -1.17 -6.34 -1.95
C LEU A 113 -0.45 -6.58 -3.28
N PHE A 114 0.60 -5.82 -3.50
CA PHE A 114 1.44 -5.90 -4.69
C PHE A 114 2.84 -6.31 -4.29
N LEU A 115 3.34 -7.38 -4.89
CA LEU A 115 4.72 -7.83 -4.72
C LEU A 115 5.46 -7.55 -6.01
N THR A 116 6.46 -6.69 -5.96
CA THR A 116 7.20 -6.22 -7.14
C THR A 116 8.65 -6.64 -7.05
N LYS A 117 9.18 -7.23 -8.11
CA LYS A 117 10.62 -7.43 -8.30
C LYS A 117 11.18 -6.26 -9.09
N THR A 118 12.14 -5.57 -8.50
CA THR A 118 12.85 -4.46 -9.12
C THR A 118 14.35 -4.73 -9.19
N THR A 119 15.13 -3.81 -9.73
CA THR A 119 16.58 -3.90 -9.81
C THR A 119 17.26 -3.15 -8.67
N LYS A 120 18.50 -3.52 -8.34
CA LYS A 120 19.33 -2.85 -7.33
C LYS A 120 19.38 -1.33 -7.52
N GLU A 121 19.55 -0.91 -8.76
CA GLU A 121 19.69 0.50 -9.09
C GLU A 121 18.42 1.29 -8.81
N ARG A 122 17.24 0.68 -8.96
CA ARG A 122 15.96 1.34 -8.75
C ARG A 122 15.48 1.33 -7.33
N SER A 123 15.73 0.27 -6.60
CA SER A 123 15.46 0.20 -5.17
C SER A 123 16.06 1.40 -4.41
N ARG A 124 17.17 1.95 -4.93
CA ARG A 124 17.87 3.09 -4.35
C ARG A 124 17.62 4.44 -5.03
N MET A 125 16.95 4.44 -6.18
CA MET A 125 16.75 5.67 -6.95
C MET A 125 15.53 6.44 -6.47
N GLN A 126 15.76 7.36 -5.58
CA GLN A 126 14.80 8.41 -5.22
C GLN A 126 14.86 9.64 -6.17
N SER A 127 15.68 9.64 -7.21
CA SER A 127 15.83 10.79 -8.08
C SER A 127 15.29 10.55 -9.49
N ASN A 128 14.37 11.41 -9.93
CA ASN A 128 13.79 11.43 -11.27
C ASN A 128 14.80 11.69 -12.40
N PHE A 129 16.05 12.05 -12.08
CA PHE A 129 17.08 12.41 -13.06
C PHE A 129 17.61 11.22 -13.86
N SER A 130 17.62 10.03 -13.30
CA SER A 130 18.19 8.85 -13.97
C SER A 130 17.23 8.20 -14.96
N THR A 131 15.92 8.43 -14.85
CA THR A 131 14.91 7.97 -15.82
C THR A 131 14.96 8.74 -17.15
N LEU A 132 15.46 9.96 -17.15
CA LEU A 132 15.60 10.79 -18.36
C LEU A 132 16.75 10.34 -19.28
N CYS A 133 17.74 9.64 -18.76
CA CYS A 133 18.93 9.20 -19.51
C CYS A 133 18.89 7.77 -20.01
N ARG A 134 17.90 6.97 -19.60
CA ARG A 134 17.77 5.57 -20.01
C ARG A 134 16.63 5.41 -21.01
N GLY A 135 16.96 5.39 -22.29
CA GLY A 135 16.09 4.76 -23.28
C GLY A 135 15.93 3.28 -22.97
N PHE A 136 14.71 2.78 -22.90
CA PHE A 136 14.21 1.39 -22.88
C PHE A 136 15.28 0.25 -22.84
N LEU A 137 16.14 0.21 -21.86
CA LEU A 137 17.02 -0.91 -21.63
C LEU A 137 16.42 -1.75 -20.51
N VAL A 138 15.82 -2.88 -20.89
CA VAL A 138 15.42 -3.92 -19.92
C VAL A 138 16.68 -4.31 -19.16
N PRO A 139 16.74 -4.15 -17.83
CA PRO A 139 17.91 -4.52 -17.04
C PRO A 139 18.24 -5.99 -17.26
N LYS A 140 19.54 -6.32 -17.32
CA LYS A 140 20.00 -7.70 -17.54
C LYS A 140 19.45 -8.67 -16.51
N GLU A 141 19.25 -8.20 -15.28
CA GLU A 141 18.73 -8.95 -14.13
C GLU A 141 17.30 -9.45 -14.33
N ILE A 142 16.47 -8.71 -15.07
CA ILE A 142 15.08 -9.13 -15.37
C ILE A 142 15.01 -9.97 -16.66
N LYS A 143 16.02 -9.89 -17.53
CA LYS A 143 16.16 -10.82 -18.66
C LYS A 143 16.54 -12.24 -18.22
N ASP A 144 17.05 -12.40 -17.03
CA ASP A 144 17.40 -13.69 -16.49
C ASP A 144 16.12 -14.41 -16.03
N LYS A 145 15.76 -15.46 -16.80
CA LYS A 145 14.62 -16.32 -16.46
C LYS A 145 14.71 -16.91 -15.06
N GLU A 146 15.93 -17.16 -14.58
CA GLU A 146 16.16 -17.72 -13.26
C GLU A 146 15.74 -16.73 -12.15
N THR A 147 16.05 -15.46 -12.30
CA THR A 147 15.64 -14.41 -11.34
C THR A 147 14.12 -14.25 -11.27
N VAL A 148 13.46 -14.27 -12.42
CA VAL A 148 11.99 -14.18 -12.48
C VAL A 148 11.36 -15.43 -11.86
N THR A 149 11.87 -16.62 -12.18
CA THR A 149 11.36 -17.89 -11.63
C THR A 149 11.52 -17.92 -10.11
N LYS A 150 12.69 -17.57 -9.58
CA LYS A 150 12.93 -17.48 -8.13
C LYS A 150 12.02 -16.48 -7.44
N PHE A 151 11.74 -15.35 -8.08
CA PHE A 151 10.79 -14.38 -7.54
C PHE A 151 9.38 -14.96 -7.49
N LEU A 152 8.91 -15.60 -8.57
CA LEU A 152 7.56 -16.18 -8.61
C LEU A 152 7.41 -17.35 -7.63
N GLU A 153 8.45 -18.15 -7.43
CA GLU A 153 8.49 -19.19 -6.39
C GLU A 153 8.40 -18.58 -4.98
N ALA A 154 9.15 -17.51 -4.72
CA ALA A 154 9.09 -16.78 -3.45
C ALA A 154 7.71 -16.15 -3.22
N VAL A 155 7.06 -15.62 -4.27
CA VAL A 155 5.68 -15.11 -4.21
C VAL A 155 4.71 -16.24 -3.85
N GLY A 156 4.86 -17.45 -4.42
CA GLY A 156 4.05 -18.61 -4.06
C GLY A 156 4.25 -19.04 -2.60
N GLN A 157 5.49 -19.00 -2.09
CA GLN A 157 5.77 -19.26 -0.67
C GLN A 157 5.18 -18.19 0.23
N PHE A 158 5.26 -16.92 -0.16
CA PHE A 158 4.64 -15.81 0.56
C PHE A 158 3.13 -16.02 0.69
N GLU A 159 2.47 -16.33 -0.43
CA GLU A 159 1.03 -16.61 -0.49
C GLU A 159 0.64 -17.77 0.43
N SER A 160 1.38 -18.89 0.39
CA SER A 160 1.14 -20.03 1.27
C SER A 160 1.29 -19.68 2.75
N ILE A 161 2.35 -18.98 3.14
CA ILE A 161 2.58 -18.60 4.55
C ILE A 161 1.44 -17.73 5.08
N MET A 162 0.95 -16.80 4.25
CA MET A 162 -0.15 -15.92 4.66
C MET A 162 -1.48 -16.68 4.76
N ASN A 163 -1.80 -17.52 3.77
CA ASN A 163 -3.03 -18.32 3.77
C ASN A 163 -3.04 -19.39 4.87
N ASP A 164 -1.91 -20.03 5.14
CA ASP A 164 -1.76 -21.05 6.18
C ASP A 164 -1.88 -20.46 7.59
N SER A 165 -1.76 -19.14 7.74
CA SER A 165 -1.99 -18.46 9.02
C SER A 165 -3.44 -18.59 9.52
N GLY A 166 -4.39 -18.82 8.62
CA GLY A 166 -5.81 -18.95 8.92
C GLY A 166 -6.53 -17.63 9.26
N PHE A 167 -5.83 -16.49 9.26
CA PHE A 167 -6.39 -15.18 9.58
C PHE A 167 -6.58 -14.29 8.36
N ILE A 168 -5.75 -14.46 7.34
CA ILE A 168 -5.71 -13.62 6.15
C ILE A 168 -5.78 -14.52 4.92
N THR A 169 -6.64 -14.18 3.96
CA THR A 169 -6.70 -14.88 2.69
C THR A 169 -6.16 -13.98 1.59
N LEU A 170 -5.15 -14.48 0.89
CA LEU A 170 -4.61 -13.86 -0.31
C LEU A 170 -5.17 -14.57 -1.54
N THR A 171 -5.83 -13.82 -2.41
CA THR A 171 -6.31 -14.31 -3.71
C THR A 171 -5.58 -13.55 -4.80
N ARG A 172 -4.84 -14.28 -5.64
CA ARG A 172 -4.11 -13.68 -6.77
C ARG A 172 -5.08 -13.12 -7.79
N LEU A 173 -4.86 -11.87 -8.21
CA LEU A 173 -5.67 -11.24 -9.25
C LEU A 173 -5.33 -11.81 -10.63
N THR A 174 -6.35 -12.06 -11.40
CA THR A 174 -6.24 -12.46 -12.81
C THR A 174 -5.94 -11.24 -13.70
N SER A 175 -5.53 -11.48 -14.94
CA SER A 175 -5.30 -10.40 -15.89
C SER A 175 -6.55 -9.55 -16.11
N ASP A 176 -7.72 -10.18 -16.16
CA ASP A 176 -9.01 -9.50 -16.36
C ASP A 176 -9.40 -8.63 -15.15
N GLU A 177 -9.13 -9.09 -13.93
CA GLU A 177 -9.36 -8.30 -12.72
C GLU A 177 -8.40 -7.10 -12.61
N ILE A 178 -7.20 -7.20 -13.21
CA ILE A 178 -6.23 -6.11 -13.24
C ILE A 178 -6.59 -5.08 -14.30
N THR A 179 -6.82 -5.51 -15.55
CA THR A 179 -7.03 -4.61 -16.69
C THR A 179 -8.48 -4.21 -16.90
N GLY A 180 -9.42 -5.02 -16.41
CA GLY A 180 -10.84 -4.89 -16.69
C GLY A 180 -11.29 -5.64 -17.94
N THR A 181 -12.59 -5.83 -18.03
CA THR A 181 -13.30 -6.40 -19.16
C THR A 181 -14.32 -5.38 -19.68
N LYS A 182 -15.07 -5.72 -20.72
CA LYS A 182 -16.16 -4.83 -21.21
C LYS A 182 -17.30 -4.66 -20.21
N GLU A 183 -17.43 -5.61 -19.27
CA GLU A 183 -18.54 -5.65 -18.34
C GLU A 183 -18.13 -5.23 -16.91
N THR A 184 -16.87 -5.45 -16.57
CA THR A 184 -16.35 -5.20 -15.21
C THR A 184 -15.06 -4.36 -15.28
N ALA A 185 -14.99 -3.33 -14.44
CA ALA A 185 -13.81 -2.49 -14.33
C ALA A 185 -12.68 -3.21 -13.60
N GLY A 186 -11.47 -3.15 -14.14
CA GLY A 186 -10.26 -3.62 -13.50
C GLY A 186 -9.76 -2.69 -12.41
N ILE A 187 -8.81 -3.19 -11.59
CA ILE A 187 -8.23 -2.38 -10.51
C ILE A 187 -7.58 -1.09 -11.03
N VAL A 188 -6.97 -1.13 -12.21
CA VAL A 188 -6.35 0.04 -12.84
C VAL A 188 -7.38 1.10 -13.18
N GLU A 189 -8.54 0.71 -13.73
CA GLU A 189 -9.64 1.62 -14.05
C GLU A 189 -10.28 2.19 -12.78
N LYS A 190 -10.51 1.32 -11.78
CA LYS A 190 -11.02 1.72 -10.46
C LYS A 190 -10.09 2.73 -9.78
N TYR A 191 -8.79 2.57 -9.91
CA TYR A 191 -7.80 3.50 -9.36
C TYR A 191 -7.94 4.91 -9.96
N PHE A 192 -8.16 5.02 -11.28
CA PHE A 192 -8.34 6.32 -11.94
C PHE A 192 -9.72 6.93 -11.75
N SER A 193 -10.73 6.13 -11.46
CA SER A 193 -12.07 6.65 -11.17
C SER A 193 -12.29 6.92 -9.68
N LEU A 194 -11.43 6.43 -8.79
CA LEU A 194 -11.60 6.39 -7.34
C LEU A 194 -12.95 5.80 -6.95
N SER A 195 -13.37 4.75 -7.66
CA SER A 195 -14.64 4.06 -7.47
C SER A 195 -14.43 2.56 -7.33
N GLN A 196 -15.26 1.92 -6.52
CA GLN A 196 -15.29 0.46 -6.38
C GLN A 196 -16.34 -0.19 -7.29
N THR A 197 -17.14 0.61 -7.99
CA THR A 197 -18.19 0.10 -8.88
C THR A 197 -17.59 -0.58 -10.12
N ASP A 198 -18.29 -1.57 -10.65
CA ASP A 198 -17.88 -2.32 -11.84
C ASP A 198 -18.02 -1.50 -13.14
N THR A 199 -18.81 -0.42 -13.10
CA THR A 199 -18.95 0.51 -14.21
C THR A 199 -18.19 1.79 -13.91
N THR A 200 -17.05 1.97 -14.52
CA THR A 200 -16.24 3.19 -14.32
C THR A 200 -16.21 4.01 -15.60
N THR A 201 -16.35 5.32 -15.42
CA THR A 201 -16.05 6.29 -16.47
C THR A 201 -14.69 6.89 -16.13
N LEU A 202 -13.73 6.77 -17.03
CA LEU A 202 -12.44 7.44 -16.87
C LEU A 202 -12.67 8.95 -16.84
N LYS A 203 -12.21 9.58 -15.77
CA LYS A 203 -12.29 11.02 -15.57
C LYS A 203 -10.98 11.66 -16.04
N ASP A 204 -11.07 12.91 -16.50
CA ASP A 204 -9.89 13.69 -16.86
C ASP A 204 -9.02 13.97 -15.63
N ILE A 205 -7.70 13.78 -15.78
CA ILE A 205 -6.71 14.11 -14.78
C ILE A 205 -6.12 15.47 -15.11
N GLN A 206 -6.29 16.43 -14.20
CA GLN A 206 -5.78 17.78 -14.33
C GLN A 206 -4.70 18.02 -13.28
N LEU A 207 -3.51 18.41 -13.74
CA LEU A 207 -2.39 18.78 -12.88
C LEU A 207 -2.18 20.29 -13.00
N ASN A 208 -2.61 21.03 -12.01
CA ASN A 208 -2.43 22.47 -11.90
C ASN A 208 -1.26 22.79 -10.96
N ALA A 209 -0.89 24.05 -10.89
CA ALA A 209 0.17 24.48 -9.95
C ALA A 209 -0.25 24.40 -8.48
N GLU A 210 -1.54 24.48 -8.20
CA GLU A 210 -2.09 24.56 -6.85
C GLU A 210 -2.83 23.29 -6.44
N ASP A 211 -3.38 22.52 -7.40
CA ASP A 211 -4.17 21.31 -7.13
C ASP A 211 -3.96 20.21 -8.18
N MET A 212 -4.27 19.00 -7.79
CA MET A 212 -4.48 17.86 -8.69
C MET A 212 -5.96 17.49 -8.65
N ARG A 213 -6.55 17.23 -9.81
CA ARG A 213 -7.96 16.84 -9.91
C ARG A 213 -8.12 15.58 -10.74
N ILE A 214 -9.10 14.77 -10.33
CA ILE A 214 -9.63 13.65 -11.11
C ILE A 214 -11.13 13.93 -11.29
N GLY A 215 -11.49 14.43 -12.48
CA GLY A 215 -12.82 15.00 -12.71
C GLY A 215 -13.07 16.22 -11.80
N ASP A 216 -14.11 16.17 -10.98
CA ASP A 216 -14.47 17.23 -10.02
C ASP A 216 -13.79 17.08 -8.65
N ASP A 217 -13.17 15.93 -8.39
CA ASP A 217 -12.55 15.61 -7.11
C ASP A 217 -11.13 16.19 -7.02
N ILE A 218 -10.78 16.76 -5.87
CA ILE A 218 -9.42 17.24 -5.58
C ILE A 218 -8.64 16.10 -4.91
N LEU A 219 -7.48 15.77 -5.48
CA LEU A 219 -6.58 14.76 -4.95
C LEU A 219 -5.52 15.42 -4.05
N CYS A 220 -5.46 15.01 -2.79
CA CYS A 220 -4.43 15.41 -1.83
C CYS A 220 -3.49 14.24 -1.55
N LEU A 221 -2.18 14.49 -1.58
CA LEU A 221 -1.15 13.52 -1.21
C LEU A 221 -0.58 13.88 0.16
N HIS A 222 -0.57 12.91 1.07
CA HIS A 222 0.01 13.05 2.40
C HIS A 222 1.09 11.98 2.58
N THR A 223 2.24 12.39 3.12
CA THR A 223 3.35 11.47 3.45
C THR A 223 3.87 11.78 4.85
N LEU A 224 4.40 10.76 5.51
CA LEU A 224 5.21 10.97 6.71
C LEU A 224 6.57 11.52 6.28
N SER A 225 6.89 12.75 6.68
CA SER A 225 8.13 13.43 6.31
C SER A 225 9.16 13.44 7.43
N ASP A 226 8.72 13.46 8.68
CA ASP A 226 9.58 13.56 9.85
C ASP A 226 9.56 12.29 10.71
N ALA A 227 10.74 11.87 11.17
CA ALA A 227 10.86 10.72 12.07
C ALA A 227 10.23 11.00 13.46
N GLU A 228 10.07 12.27 13.83
CA GLU A 228 9.43 12.69 15.09
C GLU A 228 7.91 12.43 15.08
N ASP A 229 7.30 12.35 13.90
CA ASP A 229 5.88 11.98 13.74
C ASP A 229 5.64 10.47 13.93
N MET A 230 6.71 9.68 14.01
CA MET A 230 6.63 8.26 14.24
C MET A 230 6.49 7.92 15.72
N PRO A 231 5.70 6.90 16.09
CA PRO A 231 5.60 6.46 17.47
C PRO A 231 6.96 5.95 17.97
N GLY A 232 7.32 6.31 19.21
CA GLY A 232 8.59 5.90 19.82
C GLY A 232 8.70 4.38 20.09
N LYS A 233 7.57 3.65 20.03
CA LYS A 233 7.51 2.19 20.13
C LYS A 233 6.54 1.68 19.08
N VAL A 234 6.95 0.64 18.38
CA VAL A 234 6.12 -0.10 17.42
C VAL A 234 5.90 -1.49 17.99
N GLY A 235 4.64 -1.86 18.18
CA GLY A 235 4.21 -3.19 18.59
C GLY A 235 3.50 -3.92 17.46
N THR A 236 3.00 -5.12 17.74
CA THR A 236 2.17 -5.91 16.81
C THR A 236 0.82 -5.26 16.55
N ASP A 237 0.34 -4.50 17.53
CA ASP A 237 -0.89 -3.73 17.48
C ASP A 237 -0.78 -2.52 18.44
N THR A 238 -1.66 -1.55 18.23
CA THR A 238 -1.80 -0.39 19.11
C THR A 238 -3.28 -0.16 19.38
N ARG A 239 -3.67 -0.19 20.65
CA ARG A 239 -5.04 0.15 21.05
C ARG A 239 -5.30 1.63 20.78
N TYR A 240 -6.40 1.91 20.08
CA TYR A 240 -6.81 3.28 19.81
C TYR A 240 -7.95 3.70 20.73
N GLU A 241 -7.63 4.50 21.74
CA GLU A 241 -8.51 4.86 22.84
C GLU A 241 -9.79 5.59 22.43
N LYS A 242 -9.74 6.42 21.35
CA LYS A 242 -10.90 7.19 20.91
C LYS A 242 -12.03 6.34 20.33
N LEU A 243 -11.72 5.17 19.78
CA LEU A 243 -12.70 4.24 19.20
C LEU A 243 -12.91 3.00 20.06
N SER A 244 -12.05 2.78 21.07
CA SER A 244 -12.18 1.67 22.01
C SER A 244 -13.20 1.99 23.07
N THR A 245 -13.93 0.98 23.50
CA THR A 245 -14.90 1.04 24.61
C THR A 245 -14.53 0.03 25.68
N ASP A 246 -15.23 0.01 26.80
CA ASP A 246 -15.04 -0.99 27.86
C ASP A 246 -15.38 -2.43 27.41
N ARG A 247 -16.09 -2.57 26.30
CA ARG A 247 -16.56 -3.86 25.77
C ARG A 247 -15.93 -4.28 24.45
N SER A 248 -15.28 -3.36 23.74
CA SER A 248 -14.61 -3.66 22.48
C SER A 248 -13.38 -2.80 22.28
N ASP A 249 -12.28 -3.42 21.91
CA ASP A 249 -11.02 -2.76 21.59
C ASP A 249 -10.93 -2.51 20.08
N CYS A 250 -10.73 -1.25 19.69
CA CYS A 250 -10.28 -0.93 18.35
C CYS A 250 -8.75 -0.91 18.34
N ARG A 251 -8.13 -1.79 17.57
CA ARG A 251 -6.68 -1.92 17.49
C ARG A 251 -6.18 -1.60 16.10
N LEU A 252 -5.08 -0.87 16.02
CA LEU A 252 -4.38 -0.55 14.77
C LEU A 252 -3.23 -1.54 14.55
N SER A 253 -3.20 -2.16 13.39
CA SER A 253 -2.20 -3.17 13.02
C SER A 253 -2.16 -3.33 11.49
N PHE A 254 -1.50 -4.38 11.01
CA PHE A 254 -1.59 -4.77 9.59
C PHE A 254 -3.03 -5.02 9.14
N ALA A 255 -3.83 -5.68 9.95
CA ALA A 255 -5.23 -5.98 9.62
C ALA A 255 -6.17 -4.76 9.78
N SER A 256 -5.74 -3.75 10.53
CA SER A 256 -6.53 -2.57 10.85
C SER A 256 -5.68 -1.31 10.72
N PRO A 257 -5.48 -0.81 9.49
CA PRO A 257 -4.57 0.29 9.23
C PRO A 257 -5.10 1.63 9.76
N VAL A 258 -4.19 2.57 9.96
CA VAL A 258 -4.50 3.94 10.43
C VAL A 258 -5.55 4.63 9.55
N GLY A 259 -5.64 4.28 8.28
CA GLY A 259 -6.64 4.80 7.34
C GLY A 259 -8.08 4.65 7.82
N VAL A 260 -8.40 3.64 8.64
CA VAL A 260 -9.75 3.45 9.21
C VAL A 260 -10.23 4.67 10.03
N LEU A 261 -9.32 5.51 10.48
CA LEU A 261 -9.63 6.69 11.30
C LEU A 261 -10.09 7.91 10.49
N LEU A 262 -9.94 7.88 9.17
CA LEU A 262 -10.33 8.98 8.28
C LEU A 262 -11.77 8.79 7.81
N SER A 263 -12.50 9.90 7.65
CA SER A 263 -13.91 9.90 7.24
C SER A 263 -14.15 10.29 5.78
N CYS A 264 -13.10 10.38 4.98
CA CYS A 264 -13.16 10.74 3.55
C CYS A 264 -12.72 9.57 2.67
N ASN A 265 -13.00 9.65 1.37
CA ASN A 265 -12.43 8.72 0.40
C ASN A 265 -10.92 8.86 0.39
N HIS A 266 -10.21 7.76 0.54
CA HIS A 266 -8.74 7.76 0.50
C HIS A 266 -8.18 6.38 0.21
N ILE A 267 -6.91 6.37 -0.22
CA ILE A 267 -6.10 5.17 -0.37
C ILE A 267 -4.92 5.30 0.58
N TYR A 268 -4.81 4.37 1.52
CA TYR A 268 -3.68 4.28 2.43
C TYR A 268 -2.64 3.32 1.88
N ASN A 269 -1.43 3.81 1.64
CA ASN A 269 -0.35 3.06 1.02
C ASN A 269 0.77 2.78 2.02
N GLN A 270 1.23 1.54 2.07
CA GLN A 270 2.40 1.12 2.84
C GLN A 270 3.40 0.43 1.92
N TYR A 271 4.66 0.83 1.99
CA TYR A 271 5.75 0.25 1.22
C TYR A 271 6.81 -0.36 2.12
N ILE A 272 7.24 -1.57 1.79
CA ILE A 272 8.42 -2.21 2.39
C ILE A 272 9.41 -2.49 1.26
N PHE A 273 10.58 -1.86 1.35
CA PHE A 273 11.67 -2.08 0.41
C PHE A 273 12.63 -3.11 0.99
N ILE A 274 12.84 -4.21 0.27
CA ILE A 274 13.75 -5.29 0.66
C ILE A 274 15.06 -5.07 -0.09
N ASP A 275 16.04 -4.55 0.63
CA ASP A 275 17.40 -4.31 0.11
C ASP A 275 18.33 -5.48 0.44
N ASP A 276 19.55 -5.46 -0.17
CA ASP A 276 20.62 -6.40 0.13
C ASP A 276 21.01 -6.33 1.62
N HIS A 277 20.73 -7.42 2.34
CA HIS A 277 20.97 -7.52 3.77
C HIS A 277 22.45 -7.29 4.12
N THR A 278 23.37 -7.84 3.34
CA THR A 278 24.82 -7.75 3.58
C THR A 278 25.32 -6.31 3.42
N GLU A 279 24.81 -5.61 2.44
CA GLU A 279 25.18 -4.22 2.18
C GLU A 279 24.61 -3.28 3.24
N ASN A 280 23.37 -3.48 3.64
CA ASN A 280 22.73 -2.73 4.73
C ASN A 280 23.46 -2.96 6.06
N LEU A 281 23.84 -4.19 6.38
CA LEU A 281 24.59 -4.49 7.59
C LEU A 281 25.94 -3.73 7.62
N LYS A 282 26.68 -3.73 6.51
CA LYS A 282 27.92 -2.95 6.39
C LYS A 282 27.70 -1.44 6.57
N GLN A 283 26.59 -0.91 6.04
CA GLN A 283 26.25 0.50 6.22
C GLN A 283 25.92 0.82 7.68
N PHE A 284 25.11 0.00 8.34
CA PHE A 284 24.80 0.17 9.75
C PHE A 284 26.03 0.07 10.65
N GLU A 285 26.93 -0.89 10.40
CA GLU A 285 28.19 -0.98 11.12
C GLU A 285 29.09 0.26 10.93
N LYS A 286 29.12 0.81 9.70
CA LYS A 286 29.85 2.05 9.42
C LYS A 286 29.21 3.23 10.16
N MET A 287 27.90 3.34 10.14
CA MET A 287 27.18 4.39 10.87
C MET A 287 27.40 4.28 12.39
N ALA A 288 27.32 3.08 12.94
CA ALA A 288 27.56 2.83 14.36
C ALA A 288 28.99 3.23 14.76
N ARG A 289 29.99 2.88 13.95
CA ARG A 289 31.41 3.29 14.17
C ARG A 289 31.57 4.80 14.12
N ASN A 290 30.93 5.48 13.15
CA ASN A 290 30.96 6.93 13.04
C ASN A 290 30.32 7.59 14.26
N MET A 291 29.13 7.14 14.68
CA MET A 291 28.44 7.63 15.87
C MET A 291 29.26 7.43 17.14
N HIS A 292 29.89 6.26 17.29
CA HIS A 292 30.79 6.00 18.42
C HIS A 292 32.00 6.95 18.44
N SER A 293 32.61 7.19 17.28
CA SER A 293 33.71 8.15 17.13
C SER A 293 33.30 9.57 17.47
N LEU A 294 32.13 10.02 16.97
CA LEU A 294 31.57 11.32 17.29
C LEU A 294 31.27 11.46 18.78
N SER A 295 30.72 10.42 19.41
CA SER A 295 30.44 10.41 20.85
C SER A 295 31.74 10.54 21.69
N LYS A 296 32.83 9.87 21.28
CA LYS A 296 34.12 10.00 21.94
C LYS A 296 34.71 11.39 21.77
N TYR A 297 34.67 11.92 20.53
CA TYR A 297 35.16 13.27 20.22
C TYR A 297 34.41 14.33 21.00
N SER A 298 33.12 14.23 21.05
CA SER A 298 32.21 15.12 21.74
C SER A 298 32.42 15.08 23.27
N ARG A 299 32.66 13.91 23.87
CA ARG A 299 33.04 13.79 25.29
C ARG A 299 34.38 14.44 25.61
N ALA A 300 35.36 14.26 24.71
CA ALA A 300 36.69 14.87 24.87
C ALA A 300 36.68 16.38 24.80
N ASN A 301 35.78 16.97 24.00
CA ASN A 301 35.71 18.41 23.74
C ASN A 301 34.63 19.15 24.56
N GLN A 302 33.97 18.52 25.53
CA GLN A 302 32.88 19.10 26.33
C GLN A 302 31.69 19.69 25.53
N ILE A 303 31.58 19.38 24.26
CA ILE A 303 30.54 19.90 23.33
C ILE A 303 29.16 19.23 23.57
N ASN A 304 29.11 18.21 24.40
CA ASN A 304 28.02 17.25 24.47
C ASN A 304 26.88 17.54 25.45
N LYS A 305 26.77 18.72 25.97
CA LYS A 305 25.58 19.03 26.81
C LYS A 305 24.33 19.35 25.97
N ILE A 306 24.50 19.69 24.71
CA ILE A 306 23.38 20.10 23.83
C ILE A 306 22.72 18.90 23.13
N GLY A 307 23.47 17.85 22.83
CA GLY A 307 22.93 16.65 22.13
C GLY A 307 22.16 15.65 22.99
N ARG A 308 22.12 15.79 24.31
CA ARG A 308 21.38 14.90 25.21
C ARG A 308 19.95 15.33 25.53
N ALA A 309 19.55 16.51 25.06
CA ALA A 309 18.19 17.02 25.24
C ALA A 309 17.21 16.57 24.15
N HIS A 310 17.70 15.86 23.12
CA HIS A 310 16.91 15.42 21.97
C HIS A 310 17.09 13.92 21.63
N VAL A 311 17.29 13.08 22.63
CA VAL A 311 17.19 11.61 22.46
C VAL A 311 16.26 11.03 23.49
#